data_51c5387647354400333db66567cc3935
#
_entry.id   51c5387647354400333db66567cc3935
#
_cell.length_a   1.000
_cell.length_b   1.000
_cell.length_c   1.000
_cell.angle_alpha   90.00
_cell.angle_beta   90.00
_cell.angle_gamma   90.00
#
_symmetry.space_group_name_H-M   'P 1'
#
loop_
_entity.id
_entity.type
_entity.pdbx_description
1 polymer ?
#
loop_
_entity_poly.entity_id
_entity_poly.type
_entity_poly.pdbx_seq_one_letter_code
_entity_poly.pdbx_strand_id
1 'polypeptide(L)'
;MANVSVYNMEGKEVGTIELNDAVFGVEVNEHLVHMAVVAQLANKRQGTQKAKTRSEVSGGGRKPWRQKGTGHARQGSTRAPQWTGGGVVFAPTPRDYTIRLNKKEKRFLRENAFYLVFLGK
;
A
#
# COMPACT_ATOMS: atom_id res chain seq x y z
N MET A 1 1.09 -37.30 -8.62
CA MET A 1 2.50 -36.89 -8.61
C MET A 1 2.79 -36.18 -9.92
N ALA A 2 3.24 -34.94 -9.87
CA ALA A 2 3.58 -34.19 -11.06
C ALA A 2 5.00 -34.57 -11.50
N ASN A 3 5.15 -35.14 -12.69
CA ASN A 3 6.45 -35.39 -13.31
C ASN A 3 6.84 -34.19 -14.14
N VAL A 4 8.06 -33.68 -13.93
CA VAL A 4 8.58 -32.51 -14.62
C VAL A 4 9.86 -32.86 -15.37
N SER A 5 9.93 -32.48 -16.64
CA SER A 5 11.13 -32.64 -17.44
C SER A 5 12.24 -31.71 -17.01
N VAL A 6 13.45 -32.24 -16.87
CA VAL A 6 14.67 -31.47 -16.52
C VAL A 6 15.43 -31.17 -17.80
N TYR A 7 15.74 -29.90 -18.00
CA TYR A 7 16.51 -29.42 -19.14
C TYR A 7 17.92 -28.98 -18.73
N ASN A 8 18.89 -29.23 -19.58
CA ASN A 8 20.23 -28.69 -19.40
C ASN A 8 20.33 -27.23 -19.86
N MET A 9 21.46 -26.59 -19.68
CA MET A 9 21.69 -25.19 -20.11
C MET A 9 21.59 -24.98 -21.63
N GLU A 10 21.63 -26.05 -22.42
CA GLU A 10 21.44 -26.05 -23.89
C GLU A 10 20.00 -26.24 -24.31
N GLY A 11 19.05 -26.41 -23.35
CA GLY A 11 17.64 -26.65 -23.62
C GLY A 11 17.31 -28.08 -24.03
N LYS A 12 18.23 -29.05 -23.82
CA LYS A 12 17.98 -30.49 -24.10
C LYS A 12 17.40 -31.15 -22.84
N GLU A 13 16.41 -31.98 -22.99
CA GLU A 13 15.85 -32.77 -21.91
C GLU A 13 16.88 -33.86 -21.45
N VAL A 14 17.16 -33.84 -20.14
CA VAL A 14 18.16 -34.72 -19.52
C VAL A 14 17.51 -35.82 -18.69
N GLY A 15 16.28 -35.58 -18.21
CA GLY A 15 15.54 -36.55 -17.39
C GLY A 15 14.25 -35.99 -16.86
N THR A 16 13.58 -36.78 -16.00
CA THR A 16 12.35 -36.39 -15.31
C THR A 16 12.53 -36.49 -13.81
N ILE A 17 11.93 -35.58 -13.06
CA ILE A 17 11.89 -35.59 -11.59
C ILE A 17 10.43 -35.69 -11.14
N GLU A 18 10.19 -36.56 -10.17
CA GLU A 18 8.90 -36.66 -9.49
C GLU A 18 8.84 -35.62 -8.36
N LEU A 19 7.82 -34.78 -8.38
CA LEU A 19 7.59 -33.77 -7.37
C LEU A 19 6.57 -34.27 -6.35
N ASN A 20 6.82 -33.92 -5.07
CA ASN A 20 5.92 -34.27 -3.98
C ASN A 20 4.65 -33.43 -4.03
N ASP A 21 3.48 -34.07 -4.20
CA ASP A 21 2.16 -33.43 -4.28
C ASP A 21 1.81 -32.62 -3.03
N ALA A 22 2.33 -32.97 -1.86
CA ALA A 22 2.11 -32.22 -0.63
C ALA A 22 2.67 -30.80 -0.67
N VAL A 23 3.64 -30.56 -1.56
CA VAL A 23 4.29 -29.24 -1.71
C VAL A 23 3.91 -28.56 -3.02
N PHE A 24 3.86 -29.33 -4.11
CA PHE A 24 3.69 -28.80 -5.46
C PHE A 24 2.29 -29.04 -6.06
N GLY A 25 1.43 -29.85 -5.39
CA GLY A 25 0.05 -30.14 -5.80
C GLY A 25 -1.01 -29.43 -4.95
N VAL A 26 -0.64 -28.38 -4.22
CA VAL A 26 -1.55 -27.67 -3.33
C VAL A 26 -2.56 -26.85 -4.15
N GLU A 27 -3.83 -26.89 -3.79
CA GLU A 27 -4.88 -26.07 -4.41
C GLU A 27 -4.57 -24.56 -4.23
N VAL A 28 -4.65 -23.81 -5.33
CA VAL A 28 -4.33 -22.38 -5.33
C VAL A 28 -5.38 -21.57 -4.58
N ASN A 29 -4.96 -20.85 -3.57
CA ASN A 29 -5.79 -19.89 -2.87
C ASN A 29 -5.61 -18.49 -3.48
N GLU A 30 -6.49 -18.12 -4.42
CA GLU A 30 -6.45 -16.83 -5.12
C GLU A 30 -6.54 -15.64 -4.18
N HIS A 31 -7.35 -15.75 -3.12
CA HIS A 31 -7.47 -14.69 -2.12
C HIS A 31 -6.14 -14.42 -1.41
N LEU A 32 -5.40 -15.45 -1.07
CA LEU A 32 -4.10 -15.30 -0.41
C LEU A 32 -3.06 -14.66 -1.33
N VAL A 33 -3.06 -15.05 -2.61
CA VAL A 33 -2.20 -14.44 -3.63
C VAL A 33 -2.54 -12.96 -3.81
N HIS A 34 -3.83 -12.62 -3.92
CA HIS A 34 -4.29 -11.23 -3.98
C HIS A 34 -3.86 -10.42 -2.76
N MET A 35 -4.03 -10.95 -1.54
CA MET A 35 -3.60 -10.29 -0.32
C MET A 35 -2.10 -10.03 -0.26
N ALA A 36 -1.29 -10.93 -0.83
CA ALA A 36 0.14 -10.73 -0.95
C ALA A 36 0.50 -9.56 -1.87
N VAL A 37 -0.17 -9.46 -3.03
CA VAL A 37 0.00 -8.34 -3.96
C VAL A 37 -0.40 -7.02 -3.30
N VAL A 38 -1.54 -6.98 -2.62
CA VAL A 38 -2.01 -5.79 -1.88
C VAL A 38 -1.00 -5.39 -0.82
N ALA A 39 -0.50 -6.34 -0.03
CA ALA A 39 0.51 -6.08 0.99
C ALA A 39 1.81 -5.55 0.38
N GLN A 40 2.27 -6.11 -0.74
CA GLN A 40 3.48 -5.66 -1.43
C GLN A 40 3.31 -4.23 -1.97
N LEU A 41 2.18 -3.92 -2.59
CA LEU A 41 1.90 -2.57 -3.10
C LEU A 41 1.78 -1.56 -1.97
N ALA A 42 1.11 -1.91 -0.87
CA ALA A 42 1.01 -1.06 0.31
C ALA A 42 2.40 -0.78 0.93
N ASN A 43 3.24 -1.80 1.04
CA ASN A 43 4.60 -1.68 1.61
C ASN A 43 5.56 -0.84 0.74
N LYS A 44 5.25 -0.66 -0.56
CA LYS A 44 6.00 0.26 -1.44
C LYS A 44 5.64 1.73 -1.22
N ARG A 45 4.51 2.03 -0.57
CA ARG A 45 4.06 3.41 -0.35
C ARG A 45 4.92 4.07 0.73
N GLN A 46 5.47 5.24 0.41
CA GLN A 46 6.32 6.01 1.34
C GLN A 46 5.53 6.69 2.45
N GLY A 47 4.28 7.08 2.19
CA GLY A 47 3.39 7.65 3.19
C GLY A 47 3.77 9.03 3.74
N THR A 48 4.58 9.81 3.05
CA THR A 48 5.12 11.10 3.51
C THR A 48 4.27 12.31 3.14
N GLN A 49 3.08 12.08 2.55
CA GLN A 49 2.18 13.17 2.21
C GLN A 49 1.74 13.96 3.44
N LYS A 50 1.82 15.29 3.37
CA LYS A 50 1.39 16.18 4.43
C LYS A 50 0.84 17.48 3.85
N ALA A 51 -0.28 17.99 4.42
CA ALA A 51 -0.72 19.34 4.23
C ALA A 51 -0.73 20.08 5.58
N LYS A 52 -0.50 21.39 5.56
CA LYS A 52 -0.44 22.19 6.78
C LYS A 52 -1.84 22.47 7.31
N THR A 53 -2.03 22.26 8.59
CA THR A 53 -3.22 22.69 9.34
C THR A 53 -3.17 24.21 9.58
N ARG A 54 -4.28 24.82 9.99
CA ARG A 54 -4.32 26.27 10.27
C ARG A 54 -3.31 26.73 11.31
N SER A 55 -2.90 25.87 12.23
CA SER A 55 -1.88 26.18 13.25
C SER A 55 -0.45 26.15 12.70
N GLU A 56 -0.22 25.38 11.65
CA GLU A 56 1.10 25.22 11.02
C GLU A 56 1.37 26.21 9.89
N VAL A 57 0.32 26.85 9.35
CA VAL A 57 0.48 27.89 8.33
C VAL A 57 1.08 29.15 8.94
N SER A 58 2.06 29.74 8.28
CA SER A 58 2.69 30.99 8.70
C SER A 58 1.75 32.19 8.55
N GLY A 59 1.85 33.19 9.42
CA GLY A 59 1.09 34.42 9.37
C GLY A 59 -0.22 34.39 10.17
N GLY A 60 -1.12 35.34 9.92
CA GLY A 60 -2.49 35.38 10.45
C GLY A 60 -2.65 35.55 11.96
N GLY A 61 -1.63 36.03 12.67
CA GLY A 61 -1.70 36.28 14.13
C GLY A 61 -2.61 37.43 14.51
N ARG A 62 -2.80 38.39 13.59
CA ARG A 62 -3.68 39.53 13.81
C ARG A 62 -5.06 39.25 13.24
N LYS A 63 -6.14 39.69 13.98
CA LYS A 63 -7.52 39.68 13.48
C LYS A 63 -7.62 40.59 12.26
N PRO A 64 -8.20 40.14 11.09
CA PRO A 64 -8.25 40.92 9.86
C PRO A 64 -8.98 42.26 10.03
N TRP A 65 -10.08 42.27 10.77
CA TRP A 65 -10.88 43.49 11.09
C TRP A 65 -11.61 43.32 12.41
N ARG A 66 -12.17 44.45 12.91
CA ARG A 66 -12.91 44.47 14.16
C ARG A 66 -14.21 43.63 14.04
N GLN A 67 -14.72 43.15 15.18
CA GLN A 67 -15.84 42.22 15.29
C GLN A 67 -17.15 42.74 14.72
N LYS A 68 -17.40 44.05 14.81
CA LYS A 68 -18.64 44.72 14.37
C LYS A 68 -18.30 46.04 13.66
N GLY A 69 -19.27 46.57 12.85
CA GLY A 69 -19.16 47.89 12.23
C GLY A 69 -18.28 47.97 10.98
N THR A 70 -18.00 46.86 10.29
CA THR A 70 -17.23 46.83 9.05
C THR A 70 -18.05 46.43 7.83
N GLY A 71 -19.27 45.93 8.01
CA GLY A 71 -20.06 45.35 6.90
C GLY A 71 -19.55 44.00 6.37
N HIS A 72 -18.42 43.53 6.86
CA HIS A 72 -17.82 42.25 6.47
C HIS A 72 -18.24 41.11 7.41
N ALA A 73 -18.18 39.87 6.89
CA ALA A 73 -18.34 38.67 7.69
C ALA A 73 -17.30 38.62 8.84
N ARG A 74 -17.67 38.09 9.97
CA ARG A 74 -16.77 37.98 11.13
C ARG A 74 -15.63 37.00 10.85
N GLN A 75 -14.38 37.45 11.00
CA GLN A 75 -13.18 36.63 10.77
C GLN A 75 -12.21 36.75 11.94
N GLY A 76 -11.65 35.63 12.36
CA GLY A 76 -10.67 35.59 13.45
C GLY A 76 -9.21 35.54 12.96
N SER A 77 -8.97 34.89 11.82
CA SER A 77 -7.63 34.73 11.28
C SER A 77 -7.67 34.50 9.76
N THR A 78 -6.69 35.00 9.05
CA THR A 78 -6.50 34.75 7.62
C THR A 78 -5.97 33.35 7.30
N ARG A 79 -5.57 32.59 8.33
CA ARG A 79 -5.16 31.17 8.20
C ARG A 79 -6.31 30.18 8.27
N ALA A 80 -7.54 30.66 8.47
CA ALA A 80 -8.72 29.81 8.51
C ALA A 80 -8.95 29.11 7.16
N PRO A 81 -9.57 27.91 7.14
CA PRO A 81 -9.68 27.08 5.92
C PRO A 81 -10.43 27.74 4.76
N GLN A 82 -11.32 28.67 5.05
CA GLN A 82 -12.09 29.42 4.04
C GLN A 82 -11.27 30.48 3.31
N TRP A 83 -10.06 30.78 3.79
CA TRP A 83 -9.19 31.77 3.16
C TRP A 83 -8.24 31.10 2.17
N THR A 84 -8.00 31.78 1.03
CA THR A 84 -6.94 31.38 0.10
C THR A 84 -5.60 31.39 0.81
N GLY A 85 -4.87 30.29 0.76
CA GLY A 85 -3.62 30.13 1.52
C GLY A 85 -3.80 29.78 2.99
N GLY A 86 -5.04 29.57 3.45
CA GLY A 86 -5.31 29.04 4.79
C GLY A 86 -4.99 27.55 4.93
N GLY A 87 -5.08 27.05 6.17
CA GLY A 87 -4.81 25.64 6.47
C GLY A 87 -5.92 24.69 6.02
N VAL A 88 -5.58 23.42 5.88
CA VAL A 88 -6.56 22.35 5.59
C VAL A 88 -7.06 21.76 6.89
N VAL A 89 -8.38 21.54 7.03
CA VAL A 89 -8.98 21.05 8.30
C VAL A 89 -8.60 19.60 8.55
N PHE A 90 -8.95 18.70 7.63
CA PHE A 90 -8.57 17.28 7.67
C PHE A 90 -7.43 17.04 6.70
N ALA A 91 -6.29 17.64 7.01
CA ALA A 91 -5.09 17.52 6.19
C ALA A 91 -4.56 16.09 6.18
N PRO A 92 -4.07 15.58 5.04
CA PRO A 92 -3.34 14.32 5.05
C PRO A 92 -2.11 14.47 5.94
N THR A 93 -1.89 13.48 6.81
CA THR A 93 -0.70 13.38 7.67
C THR A 93 0.15 12.19 7.24
N PRO A 94 1.47 12.23 7.45
CA PRO A 94 2.31 11.07 7.21
C PRO A 94 1.81 9.86 8.00
N ARG A 95 1.72 8.72 7.31
CA ARG A 95 1.29 7.46 7.94
C ARG A 95 2.05 6.28 7.34
N ASP A 96 2.22 5.26 8.15
CA ASP A 96 2.73 3.97 7.70
C ASP A 96 1.59 3.16 7.02
N TYR A 97 1.88 2.63 5.83
CA TYR A 97 0.97 1.76 5.06
C TYR A 97 1.39 0.29 5.15
N THR A 98 2.36 -0.04 5.98
CA THR A 98 2.92 -1.39 6.09
C THR A 98 1.87 -2.40 6.50
N ILE A 99 1.64 -3.39 5.65
CA ILE A 99 0.80 -4.56 5.93
C ILE A 99 1.71 -5.77 6.18
N ARG A 100 1.52 -6.43 7.32
CA ARG A 100 2.26 -7.64 7.67
C ARG A 100 1.38 -8.87 7.51
N LEU A 101 1.82 -9.79 6.67
CA LEU A 101 1.22 -11.13 6.57
C LEU A 101 1.76 -12.04 7.68
N ASN A 102 0.92 -12.92 8.20
CA ASN A 102 1.29 -13.92 9.20
C ASN A 102 2.30 -14.95 8.65
N LYS A 103 3.05 -15.61 9.53
CA LYS A 103 4.05 -16.61 9.12
C LYS A 103 3.43 -17.78 8.33
N LYS A 104 2.24 -18.24 8.75
CA LYS A 104 1.51 -19.32 8.06
C LYS A 104 1.06 -18.88 6.65
N GLU A 105 0.50 -17.68 6.53
CA GLU A 105 0.10 -17.10 5.24
C GLU A 105 1.28 -16.98 4.27
N LYS A 106 2.43 -16.49 4.74
CA LYS A 106 3.66 -16.40 3.94
C LYS A 106 4.19 -17.76 3.47
N ARG A 107 4.03 -18.81 4.30
CA ARG A 107 4.41 -20.17 3.92
C ARG A 107 3.49 -20.69 2.83
N PHE A 108 2.19 -20.61 3.05
CA PHE A 108 1.17 -21.05 2.11
C PHE A 108 1.24 -20.30 0.78
N LEU A 109 1.54 -19.00 0.83
CA LEU A 109 1.77 -18.19 -0.36
C LEU A 109 2.94 -18.71 -1.21
N ARG A 110 4.05 -19.11 -0.58
CA ARG A 110 5.19 -19.67 -1.31
C ARG A 110 4.83 -20.98 -2.01
N GLU A 111 4.12 -21.85 -1.33
CA GLU A 111 3.61 -23.12 -1.88
C GLU A 111 2.69 -22.86 -3.10
N ASN A 112 1.75 -21.92 -2.98
CA ASN A 112 0.87 -21.50 -4.08
C ASN A 112 1.65 -20.84 -5.25
N ALA A 113 2.65 -20.00 -4.96
CA ALA A 113 3.45 -19.35 -5.99
C ALA A 113 4.27 -20.37 -6.79
N PHE A 114 4.85 -21.37 -6.14
CA PHE A 114 5.54 -22.47 -6.82
C PHE A 114 4.61 -23.23 -7.76
N TYR A 115 3.41 -23.57 -7.30
CA TYR A 115 2.43 -24.27 -8.11
C TYR A 115 1.99 -23.46 -9.36
N LEU A 116 1.75 -22.14 -9.21
CA LEU A 116 1.40 -21.26 -10.33
C LEU A 116 2.53 -21.17 -11.37
N VAL A 117 3.77 -21.08 -10.93
CA VAL A 117 4.94 -21.06 -11.82
C VAL A 117 5.05 -22.39 -12.57
N PHE A 118 4.78 -23.52 -11.91
CA PHE A 118 4.81 -24.84 -12.52
C PHE A 118 3.72 -25.04 -13.56
N LEU A 119 2.52 -24.51 -13.35
CA LEU A 119 1.43 -24.61 -14.33
C LEU A 119 1.61 -23.70 -15.55
N GLY A 120 2.63 -22.82 -15.55
CA GLY A 120 2.89 -21.90 -16.66
C GLY A 120 1.76 -20.89 -16.89
N LYS A 121 0.99 -20.57 -15.85
CA LYS A 121 -0.13 -19.61 -15.88
C LYS A 121 0.25 -18.28 -15.22
#